data_2badeb826b3364d34764e0e01b7e8991
#
_entry.id   2badeb826b3364d34764e0e01b7e8991
#
_cell.length_a   1.000
_cell.length_b   1.000
_cell.length_c   1.000
_cell.angle_alpha   90.00
_cell.angle_beta   90.00
_cell.angle_gamma   90.00
#
_symmetry.space_group_name_H-M   'P 1'
#
loop_
_entity.id
_entity.type
_entity.pdbx_description
1 polymer ?
#
loop_
_entity_poly.entity_id
_entity_poly.type
_entity_poly.pdbx_seq_one_letter_code
_entity_poly.pdbx_strand_id
1 'polypeptide(L)'
;MLRSAINSLHQSHQLQVKELEEVSVAVREPAVCPDCGVTMKVQKTVCQAGRTLAHGCFQVEETFYVCSSGCRKDGKPVTARSAQLAELLVPRSTVGYDVMVFVGLQRYVHHQQREEIREQLEAQYKIVLSTGEISSLAQRFLVYLKTLHWQRAKVLRDALQADGGWPMHVDATGEDGRGTVVTILSGWRGWVLDAWKAPTERAEFVLPGMQRVAKAFGAPCAIMRDLGKAMTEAANEFVKSLEHPIPVLACHQHFLADVGRDLLEHSHNQLRNTFRQLKLRSKLRLFVRQLGNRLGESIVEGREGVNRWLEDRDSPPPPLPDGVAGITKVRGMAQWVLDFHNDSSGHRFPYDQPWLDLHTRCLIVSADLATYLRTPPDDILVRRTVEKLERILDPVQRHPSLPLVAKAMRKRADLFHRLRDALRLEDGKKETIQKINDVQAALSRLTEDLQKQRPQRGPAQDVRQAIDIILTHLKRHGQYLSGHVISTPAIEAGFRLVARTNNLLEGEFHFVKHGERRRSGRKNLTQDFELLPAHAVLADNLRHPDYVNLICGSLDHLPHAFAQLDATDRSCSIASKTSPDLPRAESASLSSADKKFVRQPLFEERILLAAAQAQ
;
A
#
# COMPACT_ATOMS: atom_id res chain seq x y z
N MET A 1 8.12 15.85 10.51
CA MET A 1 9.42 15.31 10.96
C MET A 1 10.37 14.99 9.83
N LEU A 2 10.00 14.23 8.78
CA LEU A 2 10.88 13.93 7.62
C LEU A 2 11.33 15.19 6.85
N ARG A 3 10.45 16.19 6.66
CA ARG A 3 10.85 17.51 6.14
C ARG A 3 11.90 18.21 6.99
N SER A 4 11.89 17.98 8.31
CA SER A 4 12.86 18.53 9.24
C SER A 4 14.22 17.84 9.14
N ALA A 5 14.28 16.52 9.01
CA ALA A 5 15.53 15.77 8.83
C ALA A 5 16.19 16.07 7.47
N ILE A 6 15.39 16.20 6.41
CA ILE A 6 15.90 16.59 5.08
C ILE A 6 16.29 18.07 5.04
N ASN A 7 15.56 18.94 5.76
CA ASN A 7 15.98 20.32 5.92
C ASN A 7 17.24 20.44 6.79
N SER A 8 17.51 19.51 7.73
CA SER A 8 18.78 19.49 8.46
C SER A 8 19.94 19.01 7.57
N LEU A 9 19.73 18.05 6.68
CA LEU A 9 20.65 17.73 5.58
C LEU A 9 20.94 18.97 4.72
N HIS A 10 19.89 19.76 4.38
CA HIS A 10 20.05 21.01 3.63
C HIS A 10 20.71 22.13 4.45
N GLN A 11 20.43 22.24 5.74
CA GLN A 11 21.00 23.33 6.57
C GLN A 11 22.44 23.05 7.02
N SER A 12 22.84 21.81 7.24
CA SER A 12 24.24 21.46 7.52
C SER A 12 25.16 21.63 6.31
N HIS A 13 24.62 21.61 5.09
CA HIS A 13 25.37 21.77 3.83
C HIS A 13 25.26 23.17 3.20
N GLN A 14 24.54 24.12 3.80
CA GLN A 14 24.59 25.55 3.40
C GLN A 14 25.90 26.27 3.78
N LEU A 15 26.87 25.55 4.33
CA LEU A 15 28.20 26.08 4.59
C LEU A 15 29.01 26.18 3.30
N GLN A 16 29.00 27.40 2.74
CA GLN A 16 30.00 27.95 1.83
C GLN A 16 30.40 27.05 0.63
N VAL A 17 29.74 27.25 -0.49
CA VAL A 17 30.34 27.00 -1.79
C VAL A 17 31.50 28.00 -1.97
N LYS A 18 32.68 27.65 -1.47
CA LYS A 18 33.93 28.23 -1.94
C LYS A 18 34.13 27.77 -3.37
N GLU A 19 34.58 28.68 -4.24
CA GLU A 19 35.06 28.37 -5.58
C GLU A 19 35.92 27.12 -5.53
N LEU A 20 35.60 26.13 -6.39
CA LEU A 20 36.26 24.85 -6.46
C LEU A 20 37.71 25.05 -6.91
N GLU A 21 38.64 25.23 -5.95
CA GLU A 21 40.03 24.88 -6.18
C GLU A 21 40.10 23.37 -6.40
N GLU A 22 40.79 22.92 -7.46
CA GLU A 22 41.10 21.51 -7.69
C GLU A 22 41.81 20.94 -6.47
N VAL A 23 41.08 20.31 -5.56
CA VAL A 23 41.64 19.67 -4.38
C VAL A 23 42.28 18.36 -4.84
N SER A 24 43.57 18.39 -5.08
CA SER A 24 44.39 17.20 -5.27
C SER A 24 44.73 16.61 -3.91
N VAL A 25 44.10 15.51 -3.53
CA VAL A 25 44.40 14.81 -2.27
C VAL A 25 45.33 13.63 -2.58
N ALA A 26 46.60 13.74 -2.21
CA ALA A 26 47.55 12.63 -2.27
C ALA A 26 47.44 11.81 -0.97
N VAL A 27 46.83 10.64 -1.01
CA VAL A 27 46.77 9.73 0.14
C VAL A 27 47.98 8.77 0.08
N ARG A 28 48.96 9.06 0.90
CA ARG A 28 50.19 8.25 1.06
C ARG A 28 50.30 7.69 2.47
N GLU A 29 49.52 6.68 2.78
CA GLU A 29 49.71 5.94 4.03
C GLU A 29 50.57 4.68 3.74
N PRO A 30 51.67 4.47 4.50
CA PRO A 30 52.45 3.24 4.33
C PRO A 30 51.56 2.05 4.75
N ALA A 31 51.25 1.19 3.81
CA ALA A 31 50.45 -0.01 4.06
C ALA A 31 51.31 -1.15 4.57
N VAL A 32 50.80 -1.88 5.55
CA VAL A 32 51.39 -3.12 6.08
C VAL A 32 50.61 -4.30 5.54
N CYS A 33 51.30 -5.35 5.07
CA CYS A 33 50.64 -6.54 4.56
C CYS A 33 49.86 -7.26 5.68
N PRO A 34 48.57 -7.52 5.53
CA PRO A 34 47.78 -8.18 6.56
C PRO A 34 48.19 -9.64 6.81
N ASP A 35 48.86 -10.28 5.85
CA ASP A 35 49.24 -11.69 5.96
C ASP A 35 50.62 -11.90 6.58
N CYS A 36 51.58 -11.02 6.30
CA CYS A 36 52.96 -11.21 6.78
C CYS A 36 53.52 -10.05 7.63
N GLY A 37 52.76 -8.97 7.83
CA GLY A 37 53.17 -7.82 8.65
C GLY A 37 54.30 -6.96 8.06
N VAL A 38 54.75 -7.22 6.83
CA VAL A 38 55.85 -6.46 6.20
C VAL A 38 55.29 -5.23 5.49
N THR A 39 56.05 -4.12 5.52
CA THR A 39 55.72 -2.90 4.79
C THR A 39 55.57 -3.16 3.30
N MET A 40 54.46 -2.76 2.72
CA MET A 40 54.14 -2.97 1.32
C MET A 40 54.88 -1.94 0.44
N LYS A 41 55.21 -2.34 -0.79
CA LYS A 41 55.81 -1.44 -1.79
C LYS A 41 54.73 -0.84 -2.70
N VAL A 42 54.99 0.39 -3.19
CA VAL A 42 54.14 1.01 -4.18
C VAL A 42 54.08 0.18 -5.44
N GLN A 43 52.90 -0.17 -5.90
CA GLN A 43 52.64 -0.86 -7.15
C GLN A 43 52.42 0.12 -8.28
N LYS A 44 51.52 1.06 -8.06
CA LYS A 44 51.13 2.15 -9.01
C LYS A 44 50.42 3.27 -8.29
N THR A 45 50.42 4.44 -8.89
CA THR A 45 49.53 5.56 -8.52
C THR A 45 48.56 5.79 -9.66
N VAL A 46 47.29 5.99 -9.33
CA VAL A 46 46.21 6.23 -10.30
C VAL A 46 45.51 7.52 -9.93
N CYS A 47 45.38 8.42 -10.88
CA CYS A 47 44.53 9.61 -10.74
C CYS A 47 43.12 9.21 -11.13
N GLN A 48 42.14 9.50 -10.25
CA GLN A 48 40.73 9.26 -10.50
C GLN A 48 39.89 10.43 -10.01
N ALA A 49 38.77 10.67 -10.69
CA ALA A 49 37.81 11.67 -10.26
C ALA A 49 36.88 11.09 -9.17
N GLY A 50 36.47 11.95 -8.22
CA GLY A 50 35.44 11.66 -7.24
C GLY A 50 34.33 12.70 -7.27
N ARG A 51 33.11 12.31 -6.95
CA ARG A 51 31.92 13.16 -6.88
C ARG A 51 31.15 12.80 -5.61
N THR A 52 31.14 13.70 -4.62
CA THR A 52 30.43 13.52 -3.36
C THR A 52 29.62 14.76 -3.04
N LEU A 53 28.55 14.62 -2.26
CA LEU A 53 27.76 15.79 -1.83
C LEU A 53 28.59 16.68 -0.89
N ALA A 54 29.43 16.05 -0.03
CA ALA A 54 30.22 16.75 0.95
C ALA A 54 31.38 17.56 0.36
N HIS A 55 32.03 17.06 -0.72
CA HIS A 55 33.24 17.66 -1.29
C HIS A 55 33.08 18.13 -2.74
N GLY A 56 31.90 17.93 -3.34
CA GLY A 56 31.69 18.24 -4.76
C GLY A 56 32.48 17.31 -5.69
N CYS A 57 32.93 17.86 -6.81
CA CYS A 57 33.81 17.15 -7.76
C CYS A 57 35.28 17.39 -7.37
N PHE A 58 36.08 16.33 -7.32
CA PHE A 58 37.50 16.41 -6.97
C PHE A 58 38.32 15.39 -7.77
N GLN A 59 39.62 15.59 -7.84
CA GLN A 59 40.56 14.62 -8.33
C GLN A 59 41.39 14.08 -7.18
N VAL A 60 41.68 12.77 -7.21
CA VAL A 60 42.47 12.10 -6.18
C VAL A 60 43.51 11.22 -6.81
N GLU A 61 44.74 11.33 -6.32
CA GLU A 61 45.84 10.42 -6.61
C GLU A 61 45.86 9.28 -5.60
N GLU A 62 45.38 8.11 -6.00
CA GLU A 62 45.38 6.92 -5.15
C GLU A 62 46.63 6.06 -5.41
N THR A 63 47.38 5.80 -4.35
CA THR A 63 48.52 4.90 -4.39
C THR A 63 48.12 3.48 -4.02
N PHE A 64 48.37 2.55 -4.92
CA PHE A 64 48.16 1.12 -4.70
C PHE A 64 49.47 0.48 -4.22
N TYR A 65 49.36 -0.34 -3.21
CA TYR A 65 50.51 -1.05 -2.63
C TYR A 65 50.36 -2.54 -2.90
N VAL A 66 51.51 -3.23 -2.98
CA VAL A 66 51.60 -4.69 -3.13
C VAL A 66 52.57 -5.25 -2.10
N CYS A 67 52.33 -6.46 -1.59
CA CYS A 67 53.17 -7.10 -0.60
C CYS A 67 54.61 -7.27 -1.12
N SER A 68 55.58 -6.75 -0.34
CA SER A 68 57.01 -6.85 -0.69
C SER A 68 57.55 -8.29 -0.61
N SER A 69 56.97 -9.11 0.28
CA SER A 69 57.32 -10.53 0.45
C SER A 69 56.62 -11.45 -0.55
N GLY A 70 55.83 -10.93 -1.48
CA GLY A 70 55.17 -11.71 -2.51
C GLY A 70 53.98 -12.56 -2.05
N CYS A 71 53.36 -12.22 -0.90
CA CYS A 71 52.13 -12.89 -0.44
C CYS A 71 51.06 -12.89 -1.53
N ARG A 72 50.40 -14.03 -1.70
CA ARG A 72 49.32 -14.21 -2.67
C ARG A 72 48.07 -14.75 -1.97
N LYS A 73 46.93 -14.22 -2.34
CA LYS A 73 45.62 -14.70 -1.94
C LYS A 73 44.84 -15.09 -3.19
N ASP A 74 44.31 -16.31 -3.24
CA ASP A 74 43.61 -16.88 -4.40
C ASP A 74 44.42 -16.73 -5.72
N GLY A 75 45.75 -16.92 -5.65
CA GLY A 75 46.67 -16.81 -6.80
C GLY A 75 47.00 -15.36 -7.22
N LYS A 76 46.37 -14.33 -6.60
CA LYS A 76 46.63 -12.92 -6.89
C LYS A 76 47.52 -12.30 -5.81
N PRO A 77 48.39 -11.32 -6.16
CA PRO A 77 49.22 -10.61 -5.17
C PRO A 77 48.33 -9.92 -4.15
N VAL A 78 48.72 -9.92 -2.87
CA VAL A 78 48.05 -9.14 -1.82
C VAL A 78 48.32 -7.66 -2.07
N THR A 79 47.26 -6.87 -2.24
CA THR A 79 47.31 -5.44 -2.52
C THR A 79 46.57 -4.66 -1.46
N ALA A 80 46.99 -3.43 -1.20
CA ALA A 80 46.26 -2.48 -0.34
C ALA A 80 45.92 -1.21 -1.12
N ARG A 81 44.80 -0.60 -0.76
CA ARG A 81 44.30 0.66 -1.29
C ARG A 81 44.00 1.61 -0.13
N SER A 82 43.73 2.88 -0.41
CA SER A 82 43.30 3.83 0.56
C SER A 82 41.97 3.42 1.22
N ALA A 83 41.98 3.26 2.55
CA ALA A 83 40.76 2.99 3.32
C ALA A 83 39.80 4.19 3.29
N GLN A 84 40.33 5.40 3.43
CA GLN A 84 39.54 6.64 3.43
C GLN A 84 38.75 6.82 2.12
N LEU A 85 39.44 6.62 0.98
CA LEU A 85 38.79 6.71 -0.32
C LEU A 85 37.73 5.60 -0.54
N ALA A 86 37.98 4.43 0.01
CA ALA A 86 37.05 3.32 -0.03
C ALA A 86 35.80 3.52 0.85
N GLU A 87 35.86 4.40 1.86
CA GLU A 87 34.70 4.80 2.66
C GLU A 87 33.89 5.92 1.98
N LEU A 88 34.50 6.71 1.09
CA LEU A 88 33.85 7.80 0.39
C LEU A 88 33.17 7.35 -0.91
N LEU A 89 33.89 6.56 -1.74
CA LEU A 89 33.45 6.22 -3.08
C LEU A 89 32.90 4.80 -3.17
N VAL A 90 31.79 4.67 -3.87
CA VAL A 90 31.18 3.38 -4.17
C VAL A 90 32.16 2.54 -5.03
N PRO A 91 32.38 1.26 -4.78
CA PRO A 91 33.32 0.43 -5.53
C PRO A 91 33.11 0.50 -7.04
N ARG A 92 34.21 0.67 -7.78
CA ARG A 92 34.21 0.81 -9.26
C ARG A 92 33.34 1.98 -9.76
N SER A 93 33.23 3.04 -8.99
CA SER A 93 32.49 4.25 -9.35
C SER A 93 33.32 5.47 -8.98
N THR A 94 33.06 6.57 -9.67
CA THR A 94 33.57 7.90 -9.33
C THR A 94 32.58 8.66 -8.42
N VAL A 95 31.50 8.01 -7.99
CA VAL A 95 30.42 8.63 -7.22
C VAL A 95 30.46 8.15 -5.78
N GLY A 96 30.24 9.07 -4.84
CA GLY A 96 30.20 8.80 -3.41
C GLY A 96 28.94 8.05 -2.95
N TYR A 97 29.05 7.39 -1.80
CA TYR A 97 27.89 6.76 -1.14
C TYR A 97 26.82 7.80 -0.79
N ASP A 98 27.18 9.01 -0.44
CA ASP A 98 26.26 10.11 -0.14
C ASP A 98 25.41 10.49 -1.36
N VAL A 99 26.02 10.57 -2.55
CA VAL A 99 25.29 10.81 -3.80
C VAL A 99 24.36 9.64 -4.13
N MET A 100 24.82 8.40 -3.94
CA MET A 100 23.99 7.21 -4.17
C MET A 100 22.79 7.18 -3.23
N VAL A 101 22.98 7.50 -1.96
CA VAL A 101 21.89 7.59 -0.96
C VAL A 101 20.93 8.72 -1.33
N PHE A 102 21.43 9.90 -1.68
CA PHE A 102 20.60 11.01 -2.14
C PHE A 102 19.71 10.57 -3.32
N VAL A 103 20.31 10.01 -4.37
CA VAL A 103 19.58 9.52 -5.55
C VAL A 103 18.51 8.49 -5.15
N GLY A 104 18.86 7.55 -4.27
CA GLY A 104 17.94 6.52 -3.80
C GLY A 104 16.73 7.09 -3.03
N LEU A 105 16.98 8.02 -2.11
CA LEU A 105 15.93 8.68 -1.32
C LEU A 105 15.02 9.52 -2.22
N GLN A 106 15.59 10.33 -3.11
CA GLN A 106 14.79 11.14 -4.04
C GLN A 106 13.95 10.25 -4.95
N ARG A 107 14.52 9.14 -5.43
CA ARG A 107 13.83 8.22 -6.35
C ARG A 107 12.72 7.42 -5.70
N TYR A 108 12.97 6.80 -4.53
CA TYR A 108 12.07 5.79 -3.96
C TYR A 108 11.25 6.29 -2.76
N VAL A 109 11.72 7.28 -2.03
CA VAL A 109 10.98 7.86 -0.90
C VAL A 109 10.21 9.11 -1.34
N HIS A 110 10.84 9.97 -2.17
CA HIS A 110 10.21 11.22 -2.67
C HIS A 110 9.59 11.10 -4.05
N HIS A 111 9.74 9.94 -4.71
CA HIS A 111 9.16 9.61 -6.01
C HIS A 111 9.50 10.59 -7.13
N GLN A 112 10.69 11.18 -7.11
CA GLN A 112 11.13 12.11 -8.12
C GLN A 112 11.50 11.42 -9.43
N GLN A 113 11.38 12.15 -10.54
CA GLN A 113 11.84 11.72 -11.86
C GLN A 113 13.36 11.85 -11.96
N ARG A 114 13.97 11.12 -12.87
CA ARG A 114 15.43 11.14 -13.05
C ARG A 114 15.96 12.52 -13.45
N GLU A 115 15.20 13.24 -14.27
CA GLU A 115 15.55 14.61 -14.67
C GLU A 115 15.51 15.57 -13.48
N GLU A 116 14.47 15.49 -12.65
CA GLU A 116 14.36 16.30 -11.43
C GLU A 116 15.56 16.06 -10.48
N ILE A 117 15.98 14.80 -10.32
CA ILE A 117 17.15 14.45 -9.50
C ILE A 117 18.44 14.99 -10.11
N ARG A 118 18.59 14.89 -11.44
CA ARG A 118 19.75 15.43 -12.16
C ARG A 118 19.88 16.94 -11.97
N GLU A 119 18.76 17.65 -12.17
CA GLU A 119 18.72 19.12 -12.02
C GLU A 119 19.04 19.55 -10.58
N GLN A 120 18.55 18.82 -9.59
CA GLN A 120 18.87 19.09 -8.17
C GLN A 120 20.35 18.88 -7.87
N LEU A 121 20.95 17.78 -8.33
CA LEU A 121 22.39 17.51 -8.13
C LEU A 121 23.25 18.58 -8.78
N GLU A 122 22.91 19.00 -10.01
CA GLU A 122 23.63 20.04 -10.73
C GLU A 122 23.47 21.42 -10.06
N ALA A 123 22.23 21.79 -9.70
CA ALA A 123 21.94 23.11 -9.12
C ALA A 123 22.54 23.28 -7.73
N GLN A 124 22.39 22.25 -6.86
CA GLN A 124 22.75 22.36 -5.44
C GLN A 124 24.20 21.96 -5.15
N TYR A 125 24.72 20.96 -5.86
CA TYR A 125 26.03 20.35 -5.57
C TYR A 125 27.04 20.46 -6.70
N LYS A 126 26.65 21.04 -7.84
CA LYS A 126 27.48 21.12 -9.06
C LYS A 126 27.92 19.74 -9.58
N ILE A 127 27.17 18.71 -9.27
CA ILE A 127 27.43 17.32 -9.70
C ILE A 127 26.59 17.06 -10.95
N VAL A 128 27.28 16.82 -12.06
CA VAL A 128 26.64 16.48 -13.34
C VAL A 128 26.64 14.96 -13.52
N LEU A 129 25.45 14.37 -13.58
CA LEU A 129 25.24 12.94 -13.86
C LEU A 129 24.27 12.78 -15.03
N SER A 130 24.45 11.74 -15.81
CA SER A 130 23.44 11.34 -16.80
C SER A 130 22.26 10.64 -16.13
N THR A 131 21.09 10.63 -16.80
CA THR A 131 19.91 9.88 -16.32
C THR A 131 20.14 8.38 -16.24
N GLY A 132 21.08 7.85 -17.04
CA GLY A 132 21.55 6.48 -16.97
C GLY A 132 22.32 6.19 -15.68
N GLU A 133 23.26 7.09 -15.30
CA GLU A 133 23.98 6.99 -14.02
C GLU A 133 23.04 7.08 -12.84
N ILE A 134 22.06 8.01 -12.85
CA ILE A 134 21.03 8.12 -11.81
C ILE A 134 20.24 6.82 -11.69
N SER A 135 19.84 6.21 -12.80
CA SER A 135 19.15 4.91 -12.79
C SER A 135 20.00 3.80 -12.17
N SER A 136 21.28 3.74 -12.52
CA SER A 136 22.23 2.76 -11.99
C SER A 136 22.44 2.96 -10.49
N LEU A 137 22.63 4.20 -10.03
CA LEU A 137 22.79 4.53 -8.61
C LEU A 137 21.53 4.19 -7.80
N ALA A 138 20.35 4.51 -8.35
CA ALA A 138 19.09 4.17 -7.70
C ALA A 138 18.92 2.65 -7.52
N GLN A 139 19.28 1.84 -8.52
CA GLN A 139 19.25 0.39 -8.42
C GLN A 139 20.28 -0.14 -7.40
N ARG A 140 21.50 0.39 -7.42
CA ARG A 140 22.53 0.04 -6.44
C ARG A 140 22.06 0.38 -5.02
N PHE A 141 21.45 1.53 -4.81
CA PHE A 141 20.87 1.92 -3.52
C PHE A 141 19.92 0.84 -2.98
N LEU A 142 19.02 0.30 -3.81
CA LEU A 142 18.11 -0.77 -3.37
C LEU A 142 18.84 -2.05 -2.96
N VAL A 143 19.89 -2.42 -3.67
CA VAL A 143 20.72 -3.58 -3.32
C VAL A 143 21.41 -3.37 -1.98
N TYR A 144 22.00 -2.19 -1.76
CA TYR A 144 22.64 -1.85 -0.48
C TYR A 144 21.63 -1.80 0.66
N LEU A 145 20.46 -1.19 0.44
CA LEU A 145 19.41 -1.13 1.44
C LEU A 145 18.92 -2.53 1.83
N LYS A 146 18.68 -3.40 0.84
CA LYS A 146 18.34 -4.81 1.10
C LYS A 146 19.41 -5.51 1.91
N THR A 147 20.67 -5.37 1.53
CA THR A 147 21.81 -6.01 2.22
C THR A 147 21.90 -5.52 3.66
N LEU A 148 21.80 -4.20 3.90
CA LEU A 148 21.81 -3.62 5.23
C LEU A 148 20.63 -4.12 6.08
N HIS A 149 19.42 -4.16 5.52
CA HIS A 149 18.23 -4.68 6.17
C HIS A 149 18.44 -6.10 6.70
N TRP A 150 18.93 -7.00 5.84
CA TRP A 150 19.19 -8.39 6.21
C TRP A 150 20.36 -8.54 7.18
N GLN A 151 21.42 -7.75 7.05
CA GLN A 151 22.52 -7.72 8.01
C GLN A 151 22.05 -7.30 9.41
N ARG A 152 21.08 -6.36 9.47
CA ARG A 152 20.46 -5.87 10.71
C ARG A 152 19.28 -6.72 11.20
N ALA A 153 18.97 -7.84 10.55
CA ALA A 153 17.81 -8.67 10.89
C ALA A 153 17.76 -9.07 12.37
N LYS A 154 18.91 -9.34 13.01
CA LYS A 154 18.96 -9.65 14.45
C LYS A 154 18.49 -8.47 15.30
N VAL A 155 18.96 -7.26 15.02
CA VAL A 155 18.58 -6.03 15.78
C VAL A 155 17.10 -5.74 15.58
N LEU A 156 16.60 -5.88 14.35
CA LEU A 156 15.17 -5.71 14.04
C LEU A 156 14.32 -6.78 14.75
N ARG A 157 14.77 -8.03 14.77
CA ARG A 157 14.11 -9.11 15.51
C ARG A 157 14.03 -8.80 17.01
N ASP A 158 15.13 -8.36 17.60
CA ASP A 158 15.18 -8.06 19.04
C ASP A 158 14.18 -6.92 19.39
N ALA A 159 14.04 -5.93 18.50
CA ALA A 159 13.04 -4.87 18.65
C ALA A 159 11.59 -5.38 18.50
N LEU A 160 11.33 -6.30 17.55
CA LEU A 160 10.02 -6.92 17.40
C LEU A 160 9.65 -7.80 18.61
N GLN A 161 10.63 -8.49 19.19
CA GLN A 161 10.41 -9.31 20.40
C GLN A 161 10.18 -8.44 21.64
N ALA A 162 10.85 -7.28 21.77
CA ALA A 162 10.61 -6.33 22.84
C ALA A 162 9.16 -5.79 22.84
N ASP A 163 8.50 -5.76 21.70
CA ASP A 163 7.08 -5.42 21.57
C ASP A 163 6.13 -6.55 22.01
N GLY A 164 6.66 -7.70 22.45
CA GLY A 164 5.89 -8.91 22.77
C GLY A 164 5.59 -9.78 21.55
N GLY A 165 6.36 -9.67 20.49
CA GLY A 165 6.20 -10.36 19.22
C GLY A 165 5.75 -9.40 18.09
N TRP A 166 5.28 -9.98 16.99
CA TRP A 166 4.79 -9.22 15.85
C TRP A 166 3.77 -10.03 15.03
N PRO A 167 2.67 -9.43 14.61
CA PRO A 167 1.75 -10.07 13.66
C PRO A 167 2.30 -9.96 12.24
N MET A 168 2.31 -11.07 11.52
CA MET A 168 2.68 -11.14 10.11
C MET A 168 1.49 -10.72 9.25
N HIS A 169 1.60 -9.60 8.56
CA HIS A 169 0.70 -9.25 7.48
C HIS A 169 1.32 -9.73 6.17
N VAL A 170 0.60 -10.56 5.43
CA VAL A 170 1.05 -11.08 4.13
C VAL A 170 0.00 -10.82 3.07
N ASP A 171 0.46 -10.31 1.93
CA ASP A 171 -0.39 -10.02 0.78
C ASP A 171 0.44 -9.94 -0.50
N ALA A 172 -0.22 -9.95 -1.65
CA ALA A 172 0.43 -9.83 -2.94
C ALA A 172 -0.23 -8.74 -3.79
N THR A 173 0.60 -8.04 -4.56
CA THR A 173 0.10 -7.05 -5.52
C THR A 173 0.80 -7.20 -6.86
N GLY A 174 0.08 -6.91 -7.92
CA GLY A 174 0.56 -6.86 -9.29
C GLY A 174 -0.23 -5.84 -10.08
N GLU A 175 0.05 -5.75 -11.37
CA GLU A 175 -0.74 -4.92 -12.30
C GLU A 175 -1.13 -5.80 -13.49
N ASP A 176 -2.41 -5.93 -13.79
CA ASP A 176 -2.95 -6.77 -14.86
C ASP A 176 -2.45 -8.25 -14.80
N GLY A 177 -2.30 -8.80 -13.59
CA GLY A 177 -1.82 -10.16 -13.37
C GLY A 177 -0.34 -10.39 -13.65
N ARG A 178 0.45 -9.33 -13.75
CA ARG A 178 1.91 -9.37 -14.00
C ARG A 178 2.71 -8.68 -12.92
N GLY A 179 3.97 -9.04 -12.81
CA GLY A 179 4.91 -8.43 -11.88
C GLY A 179 4.51 -8.62 -10.41
N THR A 180 3.85 -9.74 -10.08
CA THR A 180 3.33 -10.00 -8.73
C THR A 180 4.46 -9.91 -7.69
N VAL A 181 4.27 -9.03 -6.72
CA VAL A 181 5.15 -8.86 -5.56
C VAL A 181 4.41 -9.34 -4.33
N VAL A 182 4.93 -10.37 -3.68
CA VAL A 182 4.49 -10.79 -2.35
C VAL A 182 5.26 -9.99 -1.33
N THR A 183 4.57 -9.44 -0.34
CA THR A 183 5.16 -8.60 0.71
C THR A 183 4.76 -9.11 2.08
N ILE A 184 5.71 -9.11 3.01
CA ILE A 184 5.47 -9.37 4.44
C ILE A 184 5.79 -8.11 5.23
N LEU A 185 4.85 -7.70 6.07
CA LEU A 185 4.93 -6.53 6.92
C LEU A 185 4.69 -6.92 8.38
N SER A 186 5.42 -6.31 9.31
CA SER A 186 5.16 -6.44 10.75
C SER A 186 4.02 -5.51 11.16
N GLY A 187 2.87 -6.07 11.56
CA GLY A 187 1.64 -5.29 11.73
C GLY A 187 1.70 -4.21 12.82
N TRP A 188 2.52 -4.38 13.86
CA TRP A 188 2.58 -3.40 14.95
C TRP A 188 3.57 -2.26 14.70
N ARG A 189 4.64 -2.51 13.94
CA ARG A 189 5.62 -1.51 13.59
C ARG A 189 5.41 -0.91 12.20
N GLY A 190 4.67 -1.60 11.34
CA GLY A 190 4.49 -1.19 9.96
C GLY A 190 5.74 -1.39 9.10
N TRP A 191 6.72 -2.16 9.55
CA TRP A 191 7.94 -2.40 8.78
C TRP A 191 7.75 -3.51 7.76
N VAL A 192 8.14 -3.27 6.54
CA VAL A 192 8.30 -4.31 5.53
C VAL A 192 9.50 -5.16 5.92
N LEU A 193 9.29 -6.45 6.15
CA LEU A 193 10.35 -7.39 6.53
C LEU A 193 10.96 -8.11 5.33
N ASP A 194 10.16 -8.38 4.29
CA ASP A 194 10.64 -8.92 3.02
C ASP A 194 9.62 -8.68 1.91
N ALA A 195 10.12 -8.68 0.68
CA ALA A 195 9.30 -8.70 -0.52
C ALA A 195 10.04 -9.45 -1.64
N TRP A 196 9.29 -10.25 -2.42
CA TRP A 196 9.85 -11.03 -3.53
C TRP A 196 8.88 -11.13 -4.70
N LYS A 197 9.42 -11.37 -5.88
CA LYS A 197 8.63 -11.66 -7.07
C LYS A 197 8.12 -13.10 -7.01
N ALA A 198 6.82 -13.27 -7.31
CA ALA A 198 6.22 -14.57 -7.49
C ALA A 198 5.69 -14.68 -8.94
N PRO A 199 5.89 -15.80 -9.62
CA PRO A 199 5.34 -15.99 -10.96
C PRO A 199 3.81 -16.04 -10.95
N THR A 200 3.23 -16.54 -9.86
CA THR A 200 1.79 -16.60 -9.61
C THR A 200 1.55 -16.58 -8.10
N GLU A 201 0.32 -16.23 -7.70
CA GLU A 201 -0.11 -16.30 -6.30
C GLU A 201 -0.47 -17.74 -5.90
N ARG A 202 0.53 -18.65 -5.88
CA ARG A 202 0.36 -20.01 -5.37
C ARG A 202 1.09 -20.18 -4.04
N ALA A 203 0.56 -21.04 -3.17
CA ALA A 203 1.13 -21.31 -1.85
C ALA A 203 2.61 -21.72 -1.90
N GLU A 204 3.01 -22.47 -2.92
CA GLU A 204 4.39 -22.94 -3.15
C GLU A 204 5.40 -21.78 -3.34
N PHE A 205 4.95 -20.61 -3.81
CA PHE A 205 5.79 -19.41 -3.96
C PHE A 205 5.70 -18.44 -2.78
N VAL A 206 4.67 -18.58 -1.94
CA VAL A 206 4.46 -17.74 -0.75
C VAL A 206 5.12 -18.34 0.49
N LEU A 207 4.91 -19.64 0.74
CA LEU A 207 5.36 -20.35 1.94
C LEU A 207 6.87 -20.24 2.20
N PRO A 208 7.77 -20.43 1.21
CA PRO A 208 9.22 -20.30 1.47
C PRO A 208 9.62 -18.90 1.94
N GLY A 209 8.96 -17.85 1.44
CA GLY A 209 9.17 -16.48 1.89
C GLY A 209 8.74 -16.28 3.35
N MET A 210 7.58 -16.79 3.74
CA MET A 210 7.12 -16.73 5.14
C MET A 210 8.10 -17.44 6.08
N GLN A 211 8.59 -18.61 5.70
CA GLN A 211 9.60 -19.37 6.47
C GLN A 211 10.92 -18.62 6.58
N ARG A 212 11.39 -18.03 5.49
CA ARG A 212 12.61 -17.21 5.48
C ARG A 212 12.53 -16.02 6.42
N VAL A 213 11.40 -15.30 6.39
CA VAL A 213 11.15 -14.15 7.27
C VAL A 213 11.08 -14.59 8.74
N ALA A 214 10.34 -15.65 9.05
CA ALA A 214 10.26 -16.16 10.42
C ALA A 214 11.63 -16.63 10.95
N LYS A 215 12.45 -17.23 10.12
CA LYS A 215 13.82 -17.65 10.49
C LYS A 215 14.69 -16.43 10.83
N ALA A 216 14.58 -15.34 10.10
CA ALA A 216 15.41 -14.15 10.27
C ALA A 216 14.91 -13.24 11.41
N PHE A 217 13.61 -12.97 11.45
CA PHE A 217 13.00 -11.98 12.34
C PHE A 217 12.25 -12.58 13.53
N GLY A 218 12.28 -13.90 13.68
CA GLY A 218 11.55 -14.64 14.71
C GLY A 218 10.13 -15.04 14.28
N ALA A 219 9.57 -16.05 14.93
CA ALA A 219 8.22 -16.51 14.66
C ALA A 219 7.20 -15.38 14.94
N PRO A 220 6.22 -15.15 14.05
CA PRO A 220 5.16 -14.19 14.30
C PRO A 220 4.21 -14.68 15.40
N CYS A 221 3.49 -13.78 16.04
CA CYS A 221 2.46 -14.12 17.05
C CYS A 221 1.07 -14.33 16.43
N ALA A 222 0.84 -13.90 15.19
CA ALA A 222 -0.38 -14.10 14.42
C ALA A 222 -0.08 -13.89 12.94
N ILE A 223 -0.96 -14.38 12.05
CA ILE A 223 -0.90 -14.11 10.61
C ILE A 223 -2.18 -13.41 10.19
N MET A 224 -2.07 -12.23 9.57
CA MET A 224 -3.16 -11.51 8.89
C MET A 224 -2.98 -11.67 7.38
N ARG A 225 -4.04 -12.08 6.70
CA ARG A 225 -4.05 -12.33 5.26
C ARG A 225 -5.38 -11.92 4.61
N ASP A 226 -5.38 -11.84 3.29
CA ASP A 226 -6.61 -11.78 2.50
C ASP A 226 -7.37 -13.13 2.49
N LEU A 227 -8.46 -13.23 1.70
CA LEU A 227 -9.25 -14.45 1.57
C LEU A 227 -8.78 -15.37 0.45
N GLY A 228 -7.73 -14.99 -0.28
CA GLY A 228 -7.19 -15.76 -1.40
C GLY A 228 -6.87 -17.21 -1.01
N LYS A 229 -7.17 -18.16 -1.90
CA LYS A 229 -6.93 -19.57 -1.65
C LYS A 229 -5.45 -19.84 -1.38
N ALA A 230 -4.58 -19.27 -2.19
CA ALA A 230 -3.13 -19.45 -2.08
C ALA A 230 -2.58 -18.92 -0.74
N MET A 231 -3.00 -17.72 -0.32
CA MET A 231 -2.60 -17.15 0.97
C MET A 231 -3.14 -17.98 2.14
N THR A 232 -4.37 -18.51 2.00
CA THR A 232 -4.95 -19.40 3.01
C THR A 232 -4.16 -20.69 3.15
N GLU A 233 -3.82 -21.35 2.05
CA GLU A 233 -3.04 -22.57 2.02
C GLU A 233 -1.62 -22.33 2.58
N ALA A 234 -0.93 -21.29 2.12
CA ALA A 234 0.39 -20.92 2.60
C ALA A 234 0.41 -20.66 4.12
N ALA A 235 -0.56 -19.87 4.63
CA ALA A 235 -0.64 -19.57 6.05
C ALA A 235 -0.92 -20.83 6.89
N ASN A 236 -1.81 -21.70 6.46
CA ASN A 236 -2.11 -22.93 7.17
C ASN A 236 -0.91 -23.92 7.18
N GLU A 237 -0.20 -24.07 6.05
CA GLU A 237 1.01 -24.90 5.99
C GLU A 237 2.15 -24.27 6.82
N PHE A 238 2.27 -22.97 6.82
CA PHE A 238 3.25 -22.27 7.65
C PHE A 238 3.01 -22.53 9.14
N VAL A 239 1.76 -22.40 9.62
CA VAL A 239 1.42 -22.66 11.04
C VAL A 239 1.72 -24.10 11.44
N LYS A 240 1.50 -25.08 10.56
CA LYS A 240 1.86 -26.49 10.82
C LYS A 240 3.36 -26.70 11.00
N SER A 241 4.19 -25.82 10.42
CA SER A 241 5.64 -25.89 10.55
C SER A 241 6.20 -25.25 11.82
N LEU A 242 5.35 -24.55 12.59
CA LEU A 242 5.76 -23.90 13.84
C LEU A 242 5.63 -24.87 15.03
N GLU A 243 6.51 -24.71 16.01
CA GLU A 243 6.46 -25.46 17.28
C GLU A 243 5.17 -25.18 18.08
N HIS A 244 4.70 -23.93 18.03
CA HIS A 244 3.48 -23.48 18.69
C HIS A 244 2.50 -22.93 17.67
N PRO A 245 1.23 -23.38 17.68
CA PRO A 245 0.22 -22.87 16.76
C PRO A 245 -0.10 -21.39 17.08
N ILE A 246 -0.20 -20.59 16.04
CA ILE A 246 -0.57 -19.18 16.13
C ILE A 246 -1.88 -18.93 15.38
N PRO A 247 -2.67 -17.91 15.75
CA PRO A 247 -3.90 -17.60 15.05
C PRO A 247 -3.63 -17.14 13.61
N VAL A 248 -4.39 -17.71 12.67
CA VAL A 248 -4.50 -17.23 11.30
C VAL A 248 -5.75 -16.38 11.21
N LEU A 249 -5.61 -15.13 10.79
CA LEU A 249 -6.67 -14.14 10.75
C LEU A 249 -6.96 -13.74 9.31
N ALA A 250 -8.23 -13.47 9.01
CA ALA A 250 -8.67 -13.00 7.71
C ALA A 250 -9.03 -11.51 7.76
N CYS A 251 -8.69 -10.79 6.72
CA CYS A 251 -9.07 -9.38 6.58
C CYS A 251 -10.60 -9.24 6.54
N HIS A 252 -11.17 -8.56 7.53
CA HIS A 252 -12.61 -8.33 7.63
C HIS A 252 -13.15 -7.50 6.46
N GLN A 253 -12.36 -6.56 5.94
CA GLN A 253 -12.76 -5.75 4.79
C GLN A 253 -12.90 -6.61 3.53
N HIS A 254 -11.93 -7.47 3.24
CA HIS A 254 -12.05 -8.42 2.12
C HIS A 254 -13.21 -9.40 2.32
N PHE A 255 -13.41 -9.89 3.56
CA PHE A 255 -14.53 -10.76 3.88
C PHE A 255 -15.89 -10.09 3.58
N LEU A 256 -16.10 -8.88 4.08
CA LEU A 256 -17.33 -8.14 3.81
C LEU A 256 -17.47 -7.77 2.33
N ALA A 257 -16.37 -7.42 1.66
CA ALA A 257 -16.39 -7.10 0.24
C ALA A 257 -16.84 -8.31 -0.60
N ASP A 258 -16.36 -9.52 -0.29
CA ASP A 258 -16.75 -10.75 -1.00
C ASP A 258 -18.20 -11.13 -0.71
N VAL A 259 -18.60 -11.17 0.57
CA VAL A 259 -20.00 -11.42 0.95
C VAL A 259 -20.93 -10.40 0.30
N GLY A 260 -20.59 -9.12 0.37
CA GLY A 260 -21.41 -8.05 -0.18
C GLY A 260 -21.51 -8.11 -1.71
N ARG A 261 -20.44 -8.52 -2.39
CA ARG A 261 -20.46 -8.74 -3.84
C ARG A 261 -21.43 -9.86 -4.19
N ASP A 262 -21.28 -11.02 -3.58
CA ASP A 262 -22.14 -12.19 -3.86
C ASP A 262 -23.61 -11.91 -3.50
N LEU A 263 -23.84 -11.13 -2.45
CA LEU A 263 -25.18 -10.84 -1.95
C LEU A 263 -25.90 -9.74 -2.72
N LEU A 264 -25.22 -8.67 -3.11
CA LEU A 264 -25.83 -7.40 -3.54
C LEU A 264 -25.55 -7.04 -5.00
N GLU A 265 -24.45 -7.55 -5.62
CA GLU A 265 -23.98 -7.02 -6.92
C GLU A 265 -25.00 -7.19 -8.04
N HIS A 266 -25.69 -8.32 -8.07
CA HIS A 266 -26.71 -8.56 -9.09
C HIS A 266 -27.80 -7.49 -9.06
N SER A 267 -28.42 -7.27 -7.90
CA SER A 267 -29.49 -6.26 -7.72
C SER A 267 -28.96 -4.83 -7.90
N HIS A 268 -27.75 -4.56 -7.42
CA HIS A 268 -27.08 -3.27 -7.61
C HIS A 268 -26.89 -2.94 -9.10
N ASN A 269 -26.44 -3.92 -9.89
CA ASN A 269 -26.25 -3.76 -11.33
C ASN A 269 -27.58 -3.62 -12.07
N GLN A 270 -28.63 -4.33 -11.65
CA GLN A 270 -29.97 -4.16 -12.19
C GLN A 270 -30.47 -2.73 -11.96
N LEU A 271 -30.41 -2.20 -10.72
CA LEU A 271 -30.79 -0.83 -10.41
C LEU A 271 -29.99 0.17 -11.27
N ARG A 272 -28.66 0.03 -11.31
CA ARG A 272 -27.79 0.88 -12.12
C ARG A 272 -28.20 0.92 -13.60
N ASN A 273 -28.45 -0.23 -14.19
CA ASN A 273 -28.79 -0.34 -15.61
C ASN A 273 -30.18 0.25 -15.89
N THR A 274 -31.16 0.01 -15.02
CA THR A 274 -32.51 0.59 -15.14
C THR A 274 -32.46 2.12 -15.05
N PHE A 275 -31.74 2.69 -14.07
CA PHE A 275 -31.58 4.15 -13.98
C PHE A 275 -30.86 4.76 -15.19
N ARG A 276 -29.91 4.02 -15.80
CA ARG A 276 -29.26 4.45 -17.05
C ARG A 276 -30.24 4.44 -18.22
N GLN A 277 -31.07 3.41 -18.35
CA GLN A 277 -32.12 3.33 -19.39
C GLN A 277 -33.14 4.46 -19.25
N LEU A 278 -33.57 4.78 -18.04
CA LEU A 278 -34.48 5.89 -17.76
C LEU A 278 -33.84 7.27 -18.02
N LYS A 279 -32.51 7.34 -18.19
CA LYS A 279 -31.72 8.57 -18.35
C LYS A 279 -31.98 9.57 -17.21
N LEU A 280 -32.36 9.09 -16.01
CA LEU A 280 -32.81 9.91 -14.89
C LEU A 280 -31.80 10.98 -14.52
N ARG A 281 -30.52 10.60 -14.33
CA ARG A 281 -29.45 11.55 -13.96
C ARG A 281 -29.28 12.68 -14.99
N SER A 282 -29.35 12.35 -16.27
CA SER A 282 -29.22 13.34 -17.35
C SER A 282 -30.39 14.32 -17.35
N LYS A 283 -31.62 13.80 -17.16
CA LYS A 283 -32.83 14.63 -17.09
C LYS A 283 -32.79 15.56 -15.88
N LEU A 284 -32.42 15.04 -14.68
CA LEU A 284 -32.31 15.85 -13.47
C LEU A 284 -31.21 16.91 -13.59
N ARG A 285 -30.04 16.55 -14.13
CA ARG A 285 -28.95 17.52 -14.36
C ARG A 285 -29.36 18.64 -15.31
N LEU A 286 -30.07 18.30 -16.38
CA LEU A 286 -30.59 19.30 -17.30
C LEU A 286 -31.60 20.22 -16.60
N PHE A 287 -32.53 19.65 -15.81
CA PHE A 287 -33.51 20.38 -15.04
C PHE A 287 -32.85 21.35 -14.05
N VAL A 288 -31.94 20.88 -13.23
CA VAL A 288 -31.20 21.70 -12.24
C VAL A 288 -30.43 22.84 -12.91
N ARG A 289 -29.75 22.55 -14.06
CA ARG A 289 -29.01 23.55 -14.83
C ARG A 289 -29.94 24.63 -15.42
N GLN A 290 -31.06 24.21 -16.01
CA GLN A 290 -32.06 25.16 -16.57
C GLN A 290 -32.63 26.12 -15.53
N LEU A 291 -32.88 25.62 -14.31
CA LEU A 291 -33.33 26.46 -13.20
C LEU A 291 -32.18 27.32 -12.66
N GLY A 292 -30.98 26.78 -12.54
CA GLY A 292 -29.82 27.52 -12.06
C GLY A 292 -29.51 28.78 -12.87
N ASN A 293 -29.67 28.72 -14.18
CA ASN A 293 -29.48 29.86 -15.06
C ASN A 293 -30.49 31.03 -14.80
N ARG A 294 -31.57 30.75 -14.05
CA ARG A 294 -32.62 31.73 -13.72
C ARG A 294 -32.54 32.27 -12.30
N LEU A 295 -31.85 31.58 -11.39
CA LEU A 295 -31.91 31.80 -9.95
C LEU A 295 -30.74 32.60 -9.37
N GLY A 296 -29.61 32.69 -10.08
CA GLY A 296 -28.45 33.43 -9.59
C GLY A 296 -27.90 32.94 -8.23
N GLU A 297 -27.55 33.87 -7.35
CA GLU A 297 -26.86 33.62 -6.08
C GLU A 297 -27.73 32.93 -4.98
N SER A 298 -29.06 32.97 -5.09
CA SER A 298 -29.99 32.38 -4.09
C SER A 298 -29.95 30.85 -4.00
N ILE A 299 -29.16 30.20 -4.86
CA ILE A 299 -29.08 28.72 -4.97
C ILE A 299 -28.50 28.06 -3.71
N VAL A 300 -27.47 28.66 -3.10
CA VAL A 300 -26.74 28.03 -1.97
C VAL A 300 -27.65 27.97 -0.73
N GLU A 301 -28.24 29.09 -0.35
CA GLU A 301 -29.13 29.17 0.81
C GLU A 301 -30.36 28.26 0.68
N GLY A 302 -30.98 28.22 -0.52
CA GLY A 302 -32.09 27.33 -0.81
C GLY A 302 -31.73 25.84 -0.73
N ARG A 303 -30.50 25.47 -1.08
CA ARG A 303 -30.03 24.11 -1.00
C ARG A 303 -29.86 23.61 0.44
N GLU A 304 -29.23 24.41 1.30
CA GLU A 304 -29.03 24.06 2.70
C GLU A 304 -30.33 23.90 3.46
N GLY A 305 -31.32 24.77 3.21
CA GLY A 305 -32.65 24.68 3.80
C GLY A 305 -33.39 23.40 3.37
N VAL A 306 -33.29 23.01 2.10
CA VAL A 306 -33.91 21.79 1.57
C VAL A 306 -33.21 20.53 2.10
N ASN A 307 -31.91 20.53 2.18
CA ASN A 307 -31.16 19.36 2.71
C ASN A 307 -31.58 19.09 4.16
N ARG A 308 -31.57 20.11 5.03
CA ARG A 308 -32.02 19.97 6.43
C ARG A 308 -33.45 19.42 6.55
N TRP A 309 -34.37 19.89 5.74
CA TRP A 309 -35.75 19.39 5.75
C TRP A 309 -35.84 17.93 5.21
N LEU A 310 -35.13 17.58 4.16
CA LEU A 310 -35.13 16.20 3.61
C LEU A 310 -34.42 15.18 4.51
N GLU A 311 -33.56 15.63 5.41
CA GLU A 311 -32.93 14.80 6.45
C GLU A 311 -33.85 14.60 7.66
N ASP A 312 -34.64 15.62 8.05
CA ASP A 312 -35.65 15.55 9.13
C ASP A 312 -37.02 15.16 8.54
N ARG A 313 -37.33 13.86 8.61
CA ARG A 313 -38.55 13.29 8.01
C ARG A 313 -39.79 13.26 8.93
N ASP A 314 -39.67 13.72 10.16
CA ASP A 314 -40.76 13.66 11.13
C ASP A 314 -41.79 14.78 10.91
N SER A 315 -41.43 15.80 10.14
CA SER A 315 -42.28 16.93 9.81
C SER A 315 -42.86 16.84 8.38
N PRO A 316 -44.13 17.26 8.15
CA PRO A 316 -44.68 17.33 6.80
C PRO A 316 -43.93 18.37 5.97
N PRO A 317 -43.88 18.21 4.62
CA PRO A 317 -43.21 19.17 3.77
C PRO A 317 -43.80 20.57 3.96
N PRO A 318 -42.97 21.61 4.20
CA PRO A 318 -43.45 22.97 4.39
C PRO A 318 -44.08 23.49 3.10
N PRO A 319 -45.05 24.43 3.17
CA PRO A 319 -45.64 25.00 1.98
C PRO A 319 -44.58 25.64 1.08
N LEU A 320 -44.76 25.53 -0.23
CA LEU A 320 -43.87 26.16 -1.20
C LEU A 320 -44.22 27.66 -1.28
N PRO A 321 -43.24 28.55 -1.08
CA PRO A 321 -43.41 29.96 -1.32
C PRO A 321 -43.54 30.27 -2.82
N ASP A 322 -44.12 31.40 -3.14
CA ASP A 322 -44.24 31.90 -4.51
C ASP A 322 -42.90 32.37 -5.08
N GLY A 323 -42.80 32.46 -6.38
CA GLY A 323 -41.71 33.04 -7.13
C GLY A 323 -40.39 32.27 -7.02
N VAL A 324 -39.31 33.04 -6.93
CA VAL A 324 -37.93 32.53 -6.94
C VAL A 324 -37.66 31.56 -5.80
N ALA A 325 -38.18 31.84 -4.61
CA ALA A 325 -37.95 30.98 -3.44
C ALA A 325 -38.58 29.59 -3.61
N GLY A 326 -39.78 29.48 -4.17
CA GLY A 326 -40.42 28.20 -4.47
C GLY A 326 -39.68 27.42 -5.53
N ILE A 327 -39.26 28.08 -6.61
CA ILE A 327 -38.45 27.45 -7.68
C ILE A 327 -37.11 26.96 -7.12
N THR A 328 -36.48 27.74 -6.22
CA THR A 328 -35.20 27.36 -5.57
C THR A 328 -35.35 26.10 -4.72
N LYS A 329 -36.45 25.97 -3.94
CA LYS A 329 -36.76 24.76 -3.17
C LYS A 329 -36.93 23.53 -4.08
N VAL A 330 -37.72 23.63 -5.16
CA VAL A 330 -37.92 22.52 -6.11
C VAL A 330 -36.61 22.13 -6.79
N ARG A 331 -35.77 23.11 -7.14
CA ARG A 331 -34.42 22.85 -7.65
C ARG A 331 -33.55 22.13 -6.61
N GLY A 332 -33.62 22.56 -5.34
CA GLY A 332 -32.90 21.92 -4.23
C GLY A 332 -33.30 20.46 -4.05
N MET A 333 -34.59 20.11 -4.14
CA MET A 333 -35.05 18.70 -4.12
C MET A 333 -34.41 17.87 -5.25
N ALA A 334 -34.41 18.39 -6.48
CA ALA A 334 -33.79 17.71 -7.61
C ALA A 334 -32.27 17.55 -7.45
N GLN A 335 -31.59 18.55 -6.87
CA GLN A 335 -30.17 18.50 -6.56
C GLN A 335 -29.88 17.46 -5.47
N TRP A 336 -30.66 17.41 -4.39
CA TRP A 336 -30.53 16.42 -3.34
C TRP A 336 -30.66 14.98 -3.89
N VAL A 337 -31.60 14.74 -4.82
CA VAL A 337 -31.65 13.44 -5.51
C VAL A 337 -30.36 13.16 -6.28
N LEU A 338 -29.75 14.15 -6.91
CA LEU A 338 -28.49 13.98 -7.66
C LEU A 338 -27.26 13.77 -6.76
N ASP A 339 -27.31 14.27 -5.52
CA ASP A 339 -26.21 14.22 -4.57
C ASP A 339 -26.03 12.84 -3.89
N PHE A 340 -26.83 11.86 -4.27
CA PHE A 340 -26.77 10.47 -3.75
C PHE A 340 -25.39 9.82 -3.78
N HIS A 341 -24.47 10.30 -4.60
CA HIS A 341 -23.07 9.82 -4.60
C HIS A 341 -22.18 10.57 -3.60
N ASN A 342 -22.53 11.81 -3.25
CA ASN A 342 -21.69 12.66 -2.41
C ASN A 342 -21.93 12.40 -0.91
N ASP A 343 -23.12 11.87 -0.58
CA ASP A 343 -23.51 11.59 0.81
C ASP A 343 -23.14 10.14 1.23
N SER A 344 -22.35 9.45 0.41
CA SER A 344 -21.84 8.11 0.73
C SER A 344 -20.76 8.17 1.80
N SER A 345 -20.56 7.07 2.51
CA SER A 345 -19.48 6.92 3.51
C SER A 345 -18.07 6.96 2.91
N GLY A 346 -17.96 6.97 1.58
CA GLY A 346 -16.68 6.92 0.85
C GLY A 346 -16.08 5.53 0.72
N HIS A 347 -16.69 4.52 1.31
CA HIS A 347 -16.18 3.14 1.31
C HIS A 347 -16.46 2.35 0.03
N ARG A 348 -17.20 2.92 -0.91
CA ARG A 348 -17.62 2.28 -2.15
C ARG A 348 -18.55 1.06 -1.93
N PHE A 349 -19.02 0.47 -3.04
CA PHE A 349 -19.78 -0.78 -3.01
C PHE A 349 -18.91 -1.95 -2.51
N PRO A 350 -19.41 -2.83 -1.64
CA PRO A 350 -20.81 -3.00 -1.19
C PRO A 350 -21.22 -2.19 0.05
N TYR A 351 -20.32 -1.45 0.66
CA TYR A 351 -20.58 -0.66 1.87
C TYR A 351 -21.56 0.49 1.57
N ASP A 352 -21.30 1.22 0.49
CA ASP A 352 -22.19 2.23 -0.06
C ASP A 352 -23.04 1.62 -1.17
N GLN A 353 -24.34 1.91 -1.16
CA GLN A 353 -25.32 1.37 -2.10
C GLN A 353 -25.99 2.49 -2.90
N PRO A 354 -25.24 3.26 -3.69
CA PRO A 354 -25.69 4.52 -4.26
C PRO A 354 -26.95 4.41 -5.12
N TRP A 355 -27.14 3.30 -5.84
CA TRP A 355 -28.33 3.13 -6.67
C TRP A 355 -29.59 2.80 -5.86
N LEU A 356 -29.45 2.16 -4.72
CA LEU A 356 -30.55 1.95 -3.77
C LEU A 356 -30.90 3.27 -3.08
N ASP A 357 -29.90 4.06 -2.71
CA ASP A 357 -30.09 5.40 -2.15
C ASP A 357 -30.76 6.33 -3.16
N LEU A 358 -30.32 6.36 -4.43
CA LEU A 358 -30.98 7.09 -5.50
C LEU A 358 -32.48 6.74 -5.60
N HIS A 359 -32.80 5.42 -5.55
CA HIS A 359 -34.20 4.98 -5.59
C HIS A 359 -34.99 5.54 -4.39
N THR A 360 -34.43 5.46 -3.19
CA THR A 360 -35.05 5.96 -1.96
C THR A 360 -35.29 7.46 -2.04
N ARG A 361 -34.31 8.24 -2.47
CA ARG A 361 -34.40 9.69 -2.66
C ARG A 361 -35.48 10.09 -3.69
N CYS A 362 -35.56 9.34 -4.78
CA CYS A 362 -36.62 9.56 -5.77
C CYS A 362 -38.01 9.37 -5.15
N LEU A 363 -38.24 8.31 -4.38
CA LEU A 363 -39.52 8.03 -3.74
C LEU A 363 -39.88 9.10 -2.72
N ILE A 364 -38.91 9.55 -1.92
CA ILE A 364 -39.10 10.61 -0.92
C ILE A 364 -39.57 11.90 -1.60
N VAL A 365 -38.80 12.38 -2.57
CA VAL A 365 -39.17 13.62 -3.29
C VAL A 365 -40.46 13.47 -4.05
N SER A 366 -40.75 12.33 -4.67
CA SER A 366 -42.03 12.10 -5.34
C SER A 366 -43.21 12.16 -4.39
N ALA A 367 -43.09 11.65 -3.15
CA ALA A 367 -44.13 11.73 -2.14
C ALA A 367 -44.39 13.19 -1.73
N ASP A 368 -43.35 13.99 -1.56
CA ASP A 368 -43.46 15.42 -1.24
C ASP A 368 -44.09 16.21 -2.40
N LEU A 369 -43.66 15.91 -3.65
CA LEU A 369 -44.27 16.53 -4.84
C LEU A 369 -45.76 16.17 -4.96
N ALA A 370 -46.15 14.92 -4.68
CA ALA A 370 -47.55 14.51 -4.68
C ALA A 370 -48.40 15.32 -3.65
N THR A 371 -47.81 15.68 -2.50
CA THR A 371 -48.44 16.54 -1.51
C THR A 371 -48.67 17.95 -2.07
N TYR A 372 -47.67 18.54 -2.70
CA TYR A 372 -47.82 19.87 -3.34
C TYR A 372 -48.80 19.87 -4.51
N LEU A 373 -48.95 18.77 -5.22
CA LEU A 373 -49.92 18.66 -6.33
C LEU A 373 -51.35 18.46 -5.86
N ARG A 374 -51.57 17.97 -4.63
CA ARG A 374 -52.94 17.94 -4.03
C ARG A 374 -53.42 19.33 -3.65
N THR A 375 -52.49 20.17 -3.18
CA THR A 375 -52.77 21.57 -2.86
C THR A 375 -51.79 22.42 -3.68
N PRO A 376 -52.11 22.67 -4.96
CA PRO A 376 -51.16 23.27 -5.87
C PRO A 376 -50.75 24.68 -5.42
N PRO A 377 -49.48 25.09 -5.58
CA PRO A 377 -49.08 26.47 -5.35
C PRO A 377 -49.85 27.44 -6.25
N ASP A 378 -50.16 28.61 -5.73
CA ASP A 378 -50.86 29.67 -6.49
C ASP A 378 -50.01 30.21 -7.63
N ASP A 379 -48.70 30.31 -7.43
CA ASP A 379 -47.74 30.70 -8.48
C ASP A 379 -47.65 29.65 -9.59
N ILE A 380 -48.08 30.07 -10.77
CA ILE A 380 -48.08 29.23 -11.99
C ILE A 380 -46.67 28.68 -12.35
N LEU A 381 -45.62 29.48 -12.11
CA LEU A 381 -44.25 29.09 -12.44
C LEU A 381 -43.74 28.02 -11.46
N VAL A 382 -44.01 28.18 -10.17
CA VAL A 382 -43.71 27.20 -9.13
C VAL A 382 -44.44 25.89 -9.44
N ARG A 383 -45.77 25.97 -9.69
CA ARG A 383 -46.61 24.81 -10.05
C ARG A 383 -46.04 24.03 -11.24
N ARG A 384 -45.73 24.72 -12.35
CA ARG A 384 -45.13 24.10 -13.55
C ARG A 384 -43.79 23.47 -13.26
N THR A 385 -43.02 24.05 -12.33
CA THR A 385 -41.73 23.52 -11.94
C THR A 385 -41.87 22.22 -11.13
N VAL A 386 -42.85 22.18 -10.21
CA VAL A 386 -43.22 20.95 -9.46
C VAL A 386 -43.69 19.85 -10.42
N GLU A 387 -44.64 20.16 -11.31
CA GLU A 387 -45.14 19.20 -12.32
C GLU A 387 -44.03 18.67 -13.26
N LYS A 388 -43.05 19.50 -13.59
CA LYS A 388 -41.92 19.10 -14.42
C LYS A 388 -41.01 18.14 -13.69
N LEU A 389 -40.70 18.38 -12.41
CA LEU A 389 -39.88 17.48 -11.58
C LEU A 389 -40.63 16.15 -11.36
N GLU A 390 -41.91 16.21 -11.05
CA GLU A 390 -42.73 15.00 -10.89
C GLU A 390 -42.71 14.13 -12.16
N ARG A 391 -42.90 14.69 -13.35
CA ARG A 391 -42.80 13.97 -14.63
C ARG A 391 -41.41 13.35 -14.89
N ILE A 392 -40.35 13.91 -14.33
CA ILE A 392 -39.01 13.34 -14.41
C ILE A 392 -38.87 12.11 -13.50
N LEU A 393 -39.50 12.15 -12.29
CA LEU A 393 -39.38 11.11 -11.28
C LEU A 393 -40.45 10.00 -11.43
N ASP A 394 -41.63 10.28 -11.99
CA ASP A 394 -42.75 9.35 -12.16
C ASP A 394 -42.35 7.99 -12.79
N PRO A 395 -41.48 7.94 -13.82
CA PRO A 395 -41.02 6.67 -14.36
C PRO A 395 -40.30 5.77 -13.37
N VAL A 396 -39.76 6.27 -12.28
CA VAL A 396 -39.11 5.49 -11.22
C VAL A 396 -40.15 4.72 -10.41
N GLN A 397 -41.29 5.36 -10.08
CA GLN A 397 -42.37 4.72 -9.33
C GLN A 397 -43.16 3.72 -10.18
N ARG A 398 -43.45 4.07 -11.43
CA ARG A 398 -44.25 3.26 -12.34
C ARG A 398 -43.46 2.15 -13.06
N HIS A 399 -42.14 2.08 -12.86
CA HIS A 399 -41.36 1.05 -13.52
C HIS A 399 -41.73 -0.35 -13.02
N PRO A 400 -42.02 -1.31 -13.90
CA PRO A 400 -42.57 -2.62 -13.50
C PRO A 400 -41.64 -3.43 -12.60
N SER A 401 -40.33 -3.35 -12.79
CA SER A 401 -39.35 -4.17 -12.04
C SER A 401 -38.55 -3.37 -10.98
N LEU A 402 -38.40 -2.06 -11.13
CA LEU A 402 -37.53 -1.26 -10.27
C LEU A 402 -37.93 -1.32 -8.77
N PRO A 403 -39.20 -1.15 -8.38
CA PRO A 403 -39.61 -1.27 -6.99
C PRO A 403 -39.37 -2.67 -6.41
N LEU A 404 -39.54 -3.71 -7.22
CA LEU A 404 -39.32 -5.10 -6.80
C LEU A 404 -37.83 -5.37 -6.53
N VAL A 405 -36.97 -4.95 -7.47
CA VAL A 405 -35.51 -5.09 -7.32
C VAL A 405 -35.01 -4.29 -6.11
N ALA A 406 -35.49 -3.05 -5.94
CA ALA A 406 -35.12 -2.23 -4.79
C ALA A 406 -35.57 -2.85 -3.45
N LYS A 407 -36.78 -3.42 -3.40
CA LYS A 407 -37.30 -4.13 -2.21
C LYS A 407 -36.46 -5.37 -1.88
N ALA A 408 -36.09 -6.16 -2.89
CA ALA A 408 -35.23 -7.34 -2.71
C ALA A 408 -33.83 -6.90 -2.23
N MET A 409 -33.26 -5.86 -2.85
CA MET A 409 -31.96 -5.34 -2.47
C MET A 409 -31.92 -4.81 -1.02
N ARG A 410 -32.98 -4.09 -0.57
CA ARG A 410 -33.06 -3.64 0.83
C ARG A 410 -32.99 -4.79 1.82
N LYS A 411 -33.75 -5.87 1.58
CA LYS A 411 -33.71 -7.05 2.46
C LYS A 411 -32.31 -7.69 2.52
N ARG A 412 -31.63 -7.73 1.40
CA ARG A 412 -30.25 -8.25 1.34
C ARG A 412 -29.26 -7.30 2.01
N ALA A 413 -29.46 -5.99 1.86
CA ALA A 413 -28.68 -4.96 2.53
C ALA A 413 -28.84 -5.03 4.06
N ASP A 414 -30.05 -5.25 4.56
CA ASP A 414 -30.31 -5.44 5.99
C ASP A 414 -29.55 -6.65 6.54
N LEU A 415 -29.50 -7.77 5.80
CA LEU A 415 -28.70 -8.93 6.18
C LEU A 415 -27.20 -8.63 6.17
N PHE A 416 -26.72 -7.87 5.20
CA PHE A 416 -25.33 -7.42 5.12
C PHE A 416 -24.96 -6.51 6.30
N HIS A 417 -25.83 -5.57 6.66
CA HIS A 417 -25.63 -4.69 7.83
C HIS A 417 -25.58 -5.50 9.13
N ARG A 418 -26.49 -6.47 9.32
CA ARG A 418 -26.46 -7.37 10.48
C ARG A 418 -25.14 -8.14 10.59
N LEU A 419 -24.56 -8.59 9.46
CA LEU A 419 -23.25 -9.23 9.44
C LEU A 419 -22.13 -8.25 9.82
N ARG A 420 -22.18 -7.01 9.28
CA ARG A 420 -21.22 -5.94 9.61
C ARG A 420 -21.28 -5.59 11.11
N ASP A 421 -22.49 -5.49 11.65
CA ASP A 421 -22.72 -5.20 13.08
C ASP A 421 -22.20 -6.34 13.97
N ALA A 422 -22.38 -7.62 13.57
CA ALA A 422 -21.84 -8.76 14.28
C ALA A 422 -20.30 -8.76 14.30
N LEU A 423 -19.66 -8.26 13.24
CA LEU A 423 -18.22 -8.06 13.19
C LEU A 423 -17.75 -6.85 14.01
N ARG A 424 -18.65 -6.05 14.59
CA ARG A 424 -18.32 -4.83 15.36
C ARG A 424 -17.44 -3.83 14.58
N LEU A 425 -17.65 -3.71 13.28
CA LEU A 425 -16.99 -2.73 12.43
C LEU A 425 -17.82 -1.45 12.41
N GLU A 426 -17.46 -0.50 13.28
CA GLU A 426 -18.10 0.80 13.35
C GLU A 426 -17.16 1.87 12.74
N ASP A 427 -17.69 2.67 11.83
CA ASP A 427 -16.93 3.73 11.16
C ASP A 427 -16.48 4.79 12.19
N GLY A 428 -15.18 5.12 12.16
CA GLY A 428 -14.60 6.23 12.95
C GLY A 428 -14.47 6.01 14.46
N LYS A 429 -14.89 4.87 15.01
CA LYS A 429 -14.76 4.58 16.45
C LYS A 429 -13.49 3.76 16.74
N LYS A 430 -12.78 4.12 17.82
CA LYS A 430 -11.63 3.33 18.29
C LYS A 430 -12.09 1.92 18.68
N GLU A 431 -11.38 0.93 18.19
CA GLU A 431 -11.56 -0.47 18.56
C GLU A 431 -11.13 -0.69 20.02
N THR A 432 -11.95 -1.42 20.77
CA THR A 432 -11.61 -1.83 22.14
C THR A 432 -11.47 -3.35 22.20
N ILE A 433 -10.56 -3.83 23.04
CA ILE A 433 -10.34 -5.27 23.25
C ILE A 433 -11.66 -5.99 23.60
N GLN A 434 -12.49 -5.38 24.43
CA GLN A 434 -13.77 -5.97 24.85
C GLN A 434 -14.74 -6.18 23.67
N LYS A 435 -14.88 -5.19 22.76
CA LYS A 435 -15.72 -5.31 21.56
C LYS A 435 -15.24 -6.42 20.64
N ILE A 436 -13.92 -6.60 20.52
CA ILE A 436 -13.33 -7.59 19.63
C ILE A 436 -13.45 -9.01 20.19
N ASN A 437 -13.33 -9.17 21.50
CA ASN A 437 -13.59 -10.46 22.15
C ASN A 437 -15.03 -10.94 21.98
N ASP A 438 -16.00 -10.02 21.83
CA ASP A 438 -17.43 -10.36 21.60
C ASP A 438 -17.74 -10.77 20.15
N VAL A 439 -16.82 -10.56 19.19
CA VAL A 439 -17.08 -10.85 17.76
C VAL A 439 -17.45 -12.32 17.53
N GLN A 440 -16.74 -13.25 18.12
CA GLN A 440 -17.03 -14.67 17.96
C GLN A 440 -18.44 -15.03 18.46
N ALA A 441 -18.81 -14.57 19.64
CA ALA A 441 -20.14 -14.78 20.20
C ALA A 441 -21.24 -14.10 19.35
N ALA A 442 -20.97 -12.90 18.82
CA ALA A 442 -21.89 -12.19 17.95
C ALA A 442 -22.10 -12.92 16.61
N LEU A 443 -21.04 -13.44 16.00
CA LEU A 443 -21.12 -14.25 14.77
C LEU A 443 -21.86 -15.57 15.00
N SER A 444 -21.65 -16.23 16.14
CA SER A 444 -22.37 -17.46 16.50
C SER A 444 -23.87 -17.18 16.65
N ARG A 445 -24.25 -16.14 17.39
CA ARG A 445 -25.64 -15.69 17.53
C ARG A 445 -26.27 -15.36 16.18
N LEU A 446 -25.56 -14.59 15.33
CA LEU A 446 -26.05 -14.28 13.99
C LEU A 446 -26.27 -15.55 13.16
N THR A 447 -25.34 -16.50 13.22
CA THR A 447 -25.45 -17.77 12.49
C THR A 447 -26.69 -18.56 12.90
N GLU A 448 -26.94 -18.70 14.21
CA GLU A 448 -28.14 -19.35 14.75
C GLU A 448 -29.43 -18.64 14.33
N ASP A 449 -29.45 -17.32 14.42
CA ASP A 449 -30.61 -16.49 14.02
C ASP A 449 -30.91 -16.63 12.54
N LEU A 450 -29.88 -16.61 11.68
CA LEU A 450 -30.05 -16.78 10.23
C LEU A 450 -30.56 -18.19 9.91
N GLN A 451 -30.07 -19.23 10.60
CA GLN A 451 -30.55 -20.60 10.43
C GLN A 451 -32.03 -20.75 10.84
N LYS A 452 -32.44 -20.13 11.94
CA LYS A 452 -33.85 -20.10 12.40
C LYS A 452 -34.74 -19.35 11.44
N GLN A 453 -34.29 -18.21 10.90
CA GLN A 453 -35.06 -17.35 9.99
C GLN A 453 -35.07 -17.88 8.55
N ARG A 454 -34.24 -18.85 8.21
CA ARG A 454 -34.11 -19.38 6.85
C ARG A 454 -35.39 -20.07 6.39
N PRO A 455 -36.06 -19.58 5.34
CA PRO A 455 -37.26 -20.22 4.80
C PRO A 455 -36.96 -21.62 4.25
N GLN A 456 -37.70 -22.63 4.73
CA GLN A 456 -37.48 -24.01 4.25
C GLN A 456 -38.12 -24.26 2.88
N ARG A 457 -39.32 -23.68 2.64
CA ARG A 457 -40.12 -23.86 1.42
C ARG A 457 -40.84 -22.56 1.05
N GLY A 458 -41.40 -22.50 -0.13
CA GLY A 458 -42.31 -21.45 -0.56
C GLY A 458 -41.66 -20.26 -1.31
N PRO A 459 -42.38 -19.15 -1.51
CA PRO A 459 -42.01 -18.05 -2.41
C PRO A 459 -40.86 -17.17 -1.94
N ALA A 460 -40.38 -17.36 -0.72
CA ALA A 460 -39.27 -16.61 -0.16
C ALA A 460 -37.87 -17.15 -0.60
N GLN A 461 -37.76 -17.62 -1.85
CA GLN A 461 -36.52 -18.16 -2.40
C GLN A 461 -35.37 -17.16 -2.37
N ASP A 462 -35.65 -15.89 -2.62
CA ASP A 462 -34.62 -14.83 -2.62
C ASP A 462 -34.01 -14.65 -1.22
N VAL A 463 -34.82 -14.66 -0.16
CA VAL A 463 -34.34 -14.56 1.23
C VAL A 463 -33.54 -15.81 1.61
N ARG A 464 -33.98 -17.00 1.21
CA ARG A 464 -33.25 -18.24 1.44
C ARG A 464 -31.86 -18.21 0.81
N GLN A 465 -31.77 -17.81 -0.47
CA GLN A 465 -30.49 -17.68 -1.15
C GLN A 465 -29.58 -16.65 -0.48
N ALA A 466 -30.12 -15.51 -0.06
CA ALA A 466 -29.35 -14.48 0.63
C ALA A 466 -28.76 -15.00 1.95
N ILE A 467 -29.54 -15.73 2.73
CA ILE A 467 -29.08 -16.34 3.98
C ILE A 467 -28.03 -17.43 3.69
N ASP A 468 -28.23 -18.26 2.66
CA ASP A 468 -27.31 -19.33 2.27
C ASP A 468 -25.93 -18.77 1.85
N ILE A 469 -25.90 -17.63 1.15
CA ILE A 469 -24.64 -16.94 0.81
C ILE A 469 -23.88 -16.61 2.11
N ILE A 470 -24.51 -15.92 3.05
CA ILE A 470 -23.85 -15.51 4.30
C ILE A 470 -23.37 -16.73 5.09
N LEU A 471 -24.23 -17.76 5.27
CA LEU A 471 -23.87 -18.97 6.00
C LEU A 471 -22.72 -19.73 5.34
N THR A 472 -22.66 -19.74 4.01
CA THR A 472 -21.57 -20.38 3.26
C THR A 472 -20.25 -19.66 3.51
N HIS A 473 -20.23 -18.33 3.45
CA HIS A 473 -19.04 -17.55 3.76
C HIS A 473 -18.61 -17.70 5.23
N LEU A 474 -19.55 -17.68 6.19
CA LEU A 474 -19.26 -17.90 7.61
C LEU A 474 -18.73 -19.30 7.87
N LYS A 475 -19.27 -20.34 7.22
CA LYS A 475 -18.75 -21.71 7.34
C LYS A 475 -17.31 -21.81 6.83
N ARG A 476 -16.97 -21.08 5.76
CA ARG A 476 -15.65 -21.14 5.13
C ARG A 476 -14.60 -20.30 5.86
N HIS A 477 -14.98 -19.12 6.32
CA HIS A 477 -14.03 -18.12 6.81
C HIS A 477 -14.24 -17.74 8.28
N GLY A 478 -15.37 -18.10 8.91
CA GLY A 478 -15.76 -17.62 10.23
C GLY A 478 -14.72 -17.86 11.32
N GLN A 479 -14.02 -19.00 11.28
CA GLN A 479 -12.94 -19.32 12.23
C GLN A 479 -11.74 -18.36 12.18
N TYR A 480 -11.56 -17.64 11.07
CA TYR A 480 -10.46 -16.68 10.87
C TYR A 480 -10.86 -15.23 11.19
N LEU A 481 -12.11 -14.99 11.56
CA LEU A 481 -12.64 -13.65 11.85
C LEU A 481 -12.59 -13.27 13.33
N SER A 482 -12.04 -14.12 14.19
CA SER A 482 -11.86 -13.90 15.63
C SER A 482 -10.44 -14.25 16.05
N GLY A 483 -10.04 -13.87 17.28
CA GLY A 483 -8.69 -14.14 17.78
C GLY A 483 -7.68 -13.01 17.55
N HIS A 484 -8.14 -11.79 17.28
CA HIS A 484 -7.29 -10.62 17.06
C HIS A 484 -6.65 -10.04 18.32
N VAL A 485 -7.02 -10.52 19.50
CA VAL A 485 -6.42 -10.13 20.79
C VAL A 485 -5.35 -11.13 21.16
N ILE A 486 -4.09 -10.70 21.14
CA ILE A 486 -2.94 -11.55 21.44
C ILE A 486 -2.46 -11.24 22.88
N SER A 487 -2.26 -12.29 23.66
CA SER A 487 -1.60 -12.16 24.97
C SER A 487 -0.13 -11.87 24.77
N THR A 488 0.34 -10.79 25.38
CA THR A 488 1.73 -10.32 25.29
C THR A 488 2.25 -10.01 26.70
N PRO A 489 2.65 -11.03 27.46
CA PRO A 489 3.07 -10.84 28.86
C PRO A 489 4.28 -9.93 29.01
N ALA A 490 4.99 -9.67 27.92
CA ALA A 490 6.15 -8.76 27.90
C ALA A 490 5.78 -7.26 28.01
N ILE A 491 4.48 -6.91 27.88
CA ILE A 491 4.02 -5.52 28.01
C ILE A 491 3.07 -5.37 29.20
N GLU A 492 3.06 -4.19 29.82
CA GLU A 492 2.28 -3.91 31.03
C GLU A 492 0.76 -4.16 30.86
N ALA A 493 0.21 -3.91 29.68
CA ALA A 493 -1.20 -4.16 29.38
C ALA A 493 -1.57 -5.66 29.25
N GLY A 494 -0.60 -6.57 29.11
CA GLY A 494 -0.80 -8.02 29.00
C GLY A 494 -1.45 -8.49 27.70
N PHE A 495 -2.01 -7.59 26.89
CA PHE A 495 -2.69 -7.89 25.63
C PHE A 495 -2.41 -6.83 24.57
N ARG A 496 -2.35 -7.26 23.30
CA ARG A 496 -2.19 -6.39 22.16
C ARG A 496 -3.13 -6.79 21.03
N LEU A 497 -3.61 -5.78 20.29
CA LEU A 497 -4.57 -5.98 19.21
C LEU A 497 -3.85 -6.15 17.87
N VAL A 498 -4.20 -7.18 17.12
CA VAL A 498 -3.86 -7.31 15.71
C VAL A 498 -4.91 -6.56 14.90
N ALA A 499 -4.49 -5.74 13.94
CA ALA A 499 -5.41 -5.05 13.04
C ALA A 499 -6.35 -6.04 12.36
N ARG A 500 -7.64 -5.68 12.24
CA ARG A 500 -8.66 -6.55 11.64
C ARG A 500 -8.74 -6.41 10.12
N THR A 501 -7.94 -5.51 9.58
CA THR A 501 -7.86 -5.26 8.14
C THR A 501 -6.40 -5.31 7.68
N ASN A 502 -6.21 -5.58 6.40
CA ASN A 502 -4.89 -5.56 5.76
C ASN A 502 -4.55 -4.19 5.18
N ASN A 503 -5.23 -3.12 5.66
CA ASN A 503 -5.10 -1.76 5.15
C ASN A 503 -3.66 -1.21 5.24
N LEU A 504 -2.86 -1.72 6.17
CA LEU A 504 -1.43 -1.37 6.25
C LEU A 504 -0.72 -1.76 4.96
N LEU A 505 -0.84 -3.02 4.51
CA LEU A 505 -0.24 -3.48 3.26
C LEU A 505 -0.88 -2.83 2.02
N GLU A 506 -2.21 -2.62 2.03
CA GLU A 506 -2.88 -1.90 0.95
C GLU A 506 -2.35 -0.47 0.82
N GLY A 507 -2.07 0.20 1.95
CA GLY A 507 -1.43 1.51 2.01
C GLY A 507 -0.04 1.49 1.38
N GLU A 508 0.79 0.49 1.71
CA GLU A 508 2.12 0.28 1.12
C GLU A 508 2.04 0.06 -0.40
N PHE A 509 1.14 -0.80 -0.84
CA PHE A 509 0.95 -1.05 -2.26
C PHE A 509 0.46 0.19 -3.01
N HIS A 510 -0.43 0.96 -2.39
CA HIS A 510 -0.86 2.25 -2.95
C HIS A 510 0.30 3.23 -3.07
N PHE A 511 1.14 3.34 -2.04
CA PHE A 511 2.31 4.20 -2.03
C PHE A 511 3.29 3.81 -3.15
N VAL A 512 3.63 2.53 -3.27
CA VAL A 512 4.53 2.02 -4.32
C VAL A 512 3.94 2.28 -5.71
N LYS A 513 2.66 1.93 -5.95
CA LYS A 513 2.00 2.15 -7.24
C LYS A 513 1.87 3.62 -7.59
N HIS A 514 1.52 4.47 -6.64
CA HIS A 514 1.44 5.91 -6.85
C HIS A 514 2.82 6.50 -7.15
N GLY A 515 3.82 6.08 -6.39
CA GLY A 515 5.21 6.46 -6.61
C GLY A 515 5.70 6.08 -8.00
N GLU A 516 5.40 4.85 -8.46
CA GLU A 516 5.79 4.40 -9.78
C GLU A 516 5.09 5.18 -10.90
N ARG A 517 3.79 5.48 -10.74
CA ARG A 517 3.07 6.35 -11.70
C ARG A 517 3.72 7.72 -11.80
N ARG A 518 4.12 8.31 -10.68
CA ARG A 518 4.81 9.62 -10.67
C ARG A 518 6.19 9.53 -11.32
N ARG A 519 6.97 8.49 -10.98
CA ARG A 519 8.34 8.29 -11.51
C ARG A 519 8.37 7.98 -13.01
N SER A 520 7.42 7.18 -13.50
CA SER A 520 7.38 6.75 -14.89
C SER A 520 6.54 7.66 -15.78
N GLY A 521 5.63 8.45 -15.21
CA GLY A 521 4.63 9.22 -15.95
C GLY A 521 3.54 8.35 -16.59
N ARG A 522 3.50 7.04 -16.30
CA ARG A 522 2.59 6.08 -16.93
C ARG A 522 1.36 5.82 -16.07
N LYS A 523 0.21 5.67 -16.72
CA LYS A 523 -1.04 5.27 -16.07
C LYS A 523 -1.09 3.77 -15.81
N ASN A 524 -0.67 2.96 -16.78
CA ASN A 524 -0.56 1.50 -16.68
C ASN A 524 0.88 1.15 -16.29
N LEU A 525 1.03 0.37 -15.22
CA LEU A 525 2.32 0.03 -14.62
C LEU A 525 2.75 -1.41 -14.91
N THR A 526 2.07 -2.15 -15.78
CA THR A 526 2.35 -3.58 -16.01
C THR A 526 3.83 -3.84 -16.27
N GLN A 527 4.42 -3.10 -17.22
CA GLN A 527 5.84 -3.23 -17.56
C GLN A 527 6.76 -2.71 -16.45
N ASP A 528 6.37 -1.60 -15.80
CA ASP A 528 7.17 -1.02 -14.72
C ASP A 528 7.22 -1.98 -13.52
N PHE A 529 6.11 -2.63 -13.19
CA PHE A 529 6.05 -3.63 -12.12
C PHE A 529 6.83 -4.92 -12.45
N GLU A 530 6.91 -5.33 -13.71
CA GLU A 530 7.78 -6.44 -14.11
C GLU A 530 9.26 -6.13 -13.88
N LEU A 531 9.67 -4.89 -14.12
CA LEU A 531 11.07 -4.44 -14.06
C LEU A 531 11.47 -3.94 -12.66
N LEU A 532 10.51 -3.44 -11.87
CA LEU A 532 10.80 -2.92 -10.52
C LEU A 532 11.24 -4.07 -9.61
N PRO A 533 12.39 -3.96 -8.96
CA PRO A 533 12.81 -4.94 -7.96
C PRO A 533 11.80 -5.07 -6.82
N ALA A 534 11.48 -6.29 -6.39
CA ALA A 534 10.53 -6.50 -5.30
C ALA A 534 10.95 -5.78 -4.02
N HIS A 535 12.24 -5.82 -3.71
CA HIS A 535 12.79 -5.17 -2.52
C HIS A 535 12.78 -3.63 -2.57
N ALA A 536 12.31 -3.01 -3.68
CA ALA A 536 12.05 -1.57 -3.70
C ALA A 536 11.03 -1.14 -2.63
N VAL A 537 10.13 -2.04 -2.22
CA VAL A 537 9.17 -1.82 -1.14
C VAL A 537 9.89 -1.54 0.20
N LEU A 538 11.09 -2.07 0.43
CA LEU A 538 11.89 -1.80 1.63
C LEU A 538 12.25 -0.31 1.79
N ALA A 539 12.25 0.46 0.71
CA ALA A 539 12.54 1.89 0.79
C ALA A 539 11.49 2.65 1.63
N ASP A 540 10.26 2.12 1.74
CA ASP A 540 9.23 2.74 2.57
C ASP A 540 9.58 2.68 4.07
N ASN A 541 10.32 1.66 4.51
CA ASN A 541 10.82 1.56 5.88
C ASN A 541 11.64 2.79 6.30
N LEU A 542 12.29 3.48 5.37
CA LEU A 542 13.06 4.69 5.66
C LEU A 542 12.19 5.89 6.10
N ARG A 543 10.88 5.76 6.02
CA ARG A 543 9.90 6.72 6.57
C ARG A 543 9.64 6.50 8.06
N HIS A 544 10.06 5.38 8.62
CA HIS A 544 9.91 5.03 10.03
C HIS A 544 11.18 5.40 10.81
N PRO A 545 11.14 6.44 11.66
CA PRO A 545 12.33 6.91 12.41
C PRO A 545 12.95 5.84 13.30
N ASP A 546 12.12 4.98 13.90
CA ASP A 546 12.55 3.88 14.75
C ASP A 546 13.31 2.80 13.96
N TYR A 547 12.85 2.48 12.74
CA TYR A 547 13.56 1.59 11.83
C TYR A 547 14.91 2.19 11.42
N VAL A 548 14.95 3.45 10.98
CA VAL A 548 16.18 4.13 10.58
C VAL A 548 17.19 4.16 11.73
N ASN A 549 16.73 4.44 12.94
CA ASN A 549 17.58 4.43 14.13
C ASN A 549 18.24 3.06 14.35
N LEU A 550 17.52 1.97 14.15
CA LEU A 550 18.03 0.61 14.35
C LEU A 550 19.02 0.17 13.26
N ILE A 551 18.81 0.57 12.00
CA ILE A 551 19.68 0.12 10.91
C ILE A 551 20.94 0.96 10.76
N CYS A 552 20.90 2.27 11.02
CA CYS A 552 22.03 3.17 10.78
C CYS A 552 22.10 4.38 11.73
N GLY A 553 21.20 4.53 12.70
CA GLY A 553 21.13 5.66 13.62
C GLY A 553 20.35 6.86 13.05
N SER A 554 20.69 7.34 11.88
CA SER A 554 19.99 8.39 11.15
C SER A 554 20.17 8.23 9.63
N LEU A 555 19.35 8.92 8.83
CA LEU A 555 19.51 8.93 7.36
C LEU A 555 20.87 9.53 6.94
N ASP A 556 21.45 10.44 7.72
CA ASP A 556 22.75 11.02 7.45
C ASP A 556 23.89 10.00 7.58
N HIS A 557 23.71 8.98 8.41
CA HIS A 557 24.66 7.89 8.58
C HIS A 557 24.48 6.74 7.58
N LEU A 558 23.44 6.77 6.76
CA LEU A 558 23.17 5.70 5.78
C LEU A 558 24.31 5.52 4.75
N PRO A 559 24.96 6.59 4.23
CA PRO A 559 26.14 6.46 3.40
C PRO A 559 27.28 5.68 4.06
N HIS A 560 27.57 5.98 5.34
CA HIS A 560 28.58 5.28 6.11
C HIS A 560 28.21 3.82 6.37
N ALA A 561 26.93 3.54 6.71
CA ALA A 561 26.45 2.17 6.86
C ALA A 561 26.62 1.35 5.57
N PHE A 562 26.38 1.96 4.41
CA PHE A 562 26.63 1.29 3.12
C PHE A 562 28.13 1.05 2.86
N ALA A 563 28.98 2.03 3.20
CA ALA A 563 30.45 1.84 3.08
C ALA A 563 30.95 0.70 3.98
N GLN A 564 30.38 0.55 5.18
CA GLN A 564 30.70 -0.57 6.09
C GLN A 564 30.31 -1.94 5.52
N LEU A 565 29.24 -2.05 4.73
CA LEU A 565 28.89 -3.30 4.05
C LEU A 565 30.05 -3.77 3.14
N ASP A 566 30.53 -2.87 2.30
CA ASP A 566 31.65 -3.19 1.40
C ASP A 566 32.97 -3.46 2.16
N ALA A 567 33.20 -2.77 3.27
CA ALA A 567 34.37 -3.02 4.13
C ALA A 567 34.30 -4.43 4.77
N THR A 568 33.10 -4.83 5.22
CA THR A 568 32.86 -6.16 5.80
C THR A 568 33.05 -7.27 4.77
N ASP A 569 32.53 -7.12 3.57
CA ASP A 569 32.72 -8.10 2.49
C ASP A 569 34.19 -8.24 2.10
N ARG A 570 34.93 -7.14 2.05
CA ARG A 570 36.38 -7.18 1.84
C ARG A 570 37.13 -7.96 2.94
N SER A 571 36.66 -7.87 4.17
CA SER A 571 37.21 -8.60 5.32
C SER A 571 36.77 -10.07 5.37
N CYS A 572 35.50 -10.34 5.02
CA CYS A 572 34.95 -11.71 4.97
C CYS A 572 35.51 -12.54 3.84
N SER A 573 35.91 -11.94 2.71
CA SER A 573 36.69 -12.63 1.68
C SER A 573 38.05 -13.14 2.21
N ILE A 574 38.49 -12.63 3.37
CA ILE A 574 39.67 -13.07 4.11
C ILE A 574 39.33 -14.24 5.05
N ALA A 575 38.11 -14.38 5.55
CA ALA A 575 37.77 -15.29 6.65
C ALA A 575 36.92 -16.52 6.28
N SER A 576 36.26 -16.58 5.13
CA SER A 576 35.31 -17.68 4.86
C SER A 576 35.53 -18.41 3.54
N LYS A 577 36.33 -19.47 3.59
CA LYS A 577 36.21 -20.62 2.68
C LYS A 577 35.36 -21.75 3.27
N THR A 578 34.50 -21.48 4.24
CA THR A 578 33.57 -22.45 4.81
C THR A 578 32.25 -21.78 5.10
N SER A 579 31.42 -21.63 4.08
CA SER A 579 30.00 -21.41 4.25
C SER A 579 29.24 -22.50 3.50
N PRO A 580 28.29 -23.20 4.14
CA PRO A 580 27.54 -24.24 3.48
C PRO A 580 26.65 -23.63 2.38
N ASP A 581 26.58 -24.37 1.30
CA ASP A 581 25.73 -24.09 0.13
C ASP A 581 24.36 -23.61 0.50
N LEU A 582 23.98 -22.45 -0.01
CA LEU A 582 22.57 -22.08 -0.16
C LEU A 582 21.95 -23.14 -1.09
N PRO A 583 20.84 -23.78 -0.70
CA PRO A 583 20.24 -24.80 -1.53
C PRO A 583 19.85 -24.16 -2.87
N ARG A 584 20.45 -24.64 -3.95
CA ARG A 584 19.94 -24.43 -5.30
C ARG A 584 18.50 -24.89 -5.29
N ALA A 585 17.57 -23.98 -5.61
CA ALA A 585 16.20 -24.36 -5.84
C ALA A 585 16.17 -25.42 -6.93
N GLU A 586 15.89 -26.67 -6.54
CA GLU A 586 15.60 -27.74 -7.49
C GLU A 586 14.44 -27.30 -8.36
N SER A 587 14.62 -27.36 -9.65
CA SER A 587 13.63 -27.02 -10.65
C SER A 587 12.48 -28.02 -10.59
N ALA A 588 11.49 -27.75 -9.74
CA ALA A 588 10.18 -28.38 -9.87
C ALA A 588 9.63 -28.07 -11.27
N SER A 589 8.90 -28.99 -11.85
CA SER A 589 8.34 -28.90 -13.21
C SER A 589 7.40 -27.70 -13.34
N LEU A 590 7.93 -26.57 -13.74
CA LEU A 590 7.19 -25.34 -14.00
C LEU A 590 6.43 -25.43 -15.32
N SER A 591 5.27 -24.82 -15.40
CA SER A 591 4.50 -24.70 -16.65
C SER A 591 5.31 -23.97 -17.74
N SER A 592 4.89 -24.05 -19.00
CA SER A 592 5.59 -23.39 -20.11
C SER A 592 5.65 -21.85 -19.94
N ALA A 593 4.65 -21.25 -19.28
CA ALA A 593 4.62 -19.83 -18.94
C ALA A 593 5.63 -19.51 -17.82
N ASP A 594 5.69 -20.37 -16.80
CA ASP A 594 6.62 -20.25 -15.68
C ASP A 594 8.08 -20.44 -16.14
N LYS A 595 8.33 -21.34 -17.11
CA LYS A 595 9.66 -21.54 -17.73
C LYS A 595 10.12 -20.32 -18.53
N LYS A 596 9.20 -19.58 -19.12
CA LYS A 596 9.51 -18.35 -19.87
C LYS A 596 9.87 -17.21 -18.92
N PHE A 597 9.21 -17.15 -17.77
CA PHE A 597 9.50 -16.19 -16.70
C PHE A 597 10.85 -16.47 -16.01
N VAL A 598 11.16 -17.74 -15.73
CA VAL A 598 12.42 -18.17 -15.11
C VAL A 598 13.61 -18.08 -16.09
N ARG A 599 13.39 -18.22 -17.40
CA ARG A 599 14.45 -18.12 -18.43
C ARG A 599 14.90 -16.69 -18.74
N GLN A 600 14.15 -15.67 -18.33
CA GLN A 600 14.66 -14.30 -18.29
C GLN A 600 15.07 -14.03 -16.84
N PRO A 601 16.39 -14.16 -16.50
CA PRO A 601 16.84 -13.75 -15.18
C PRO A 601 16.40 -12.31 -14.99
N LEU A 602 15.60 -12.08 -13.95
CA LEU A 602 15.17 -10.74 -13.55
C LEU A 602 16.42 -9.88 -13.53
N PHE A 603 16.27 -8.63 -13.92
CA PHE A 603 17.38 -7.67 -13.94
C PHE A 603 18.12 -7.65 -12.60
N GLU A 604 17.43 -7.96 -11.50
CA GLU A 604 17.98 -8.20 -10.16
C GLU A 604 18.97 -9.34 -10.07
N GLU A 605 18.65 -10.51 -10.67
CA GLU A 605 19.58 -11.65 -10.72
C GLU A 605 20.78 -11.34 -11.60
N ARG A 606 20.59 -10.55 -12.67
CA ARG A 606 21.72 -10.09 -13.49
C ARG A 606 22.64 -9.14 -12.74
N ILE A 607 22.09 -8.26 -11.89
CA ILE A 607 22.90 -7.38 -11.04
C ILE A 607 23.58 -8.19 -9.93
N LEU A 608 22.85 -9.12 -9.28
CA LEU A 608 23.41 -9.99 -8.25
C LEU A 608 24.43 -10.98 -8.84
N LEU A 609 24.18 -11.54 -10.03
CA LEU A 609 25.14 -12.37 -10.75
C LEU A 609 26.31 -11.55 -11.27
N ALA A 610 26.11 -10.34 -11.76
CA ALA A 610 27.18 -9.45 -12.16
C ALA A 610 27.98 -8.95 -10.94
N ALA A 611 27.34 -8.71 -9.80
CA ALA A 611 28.02 -8.41 -8.55
C ALA A 611 28.77 -9.62 -7.98
N ALA A 612 28.20 -10.83 -8.09
CA ALA A 612 28.83 -12.07 -7.67
C ALA A 612 29.95 -12.53 -8.64
N GLN A 613 29.84 -12.30 -9.96
CA GLN A 613 30.87 -12.57 -10.94
C GLN A 613 31.98 -11.49 -10.97
N ALA A 614 31.70 -10.35 -10.37
CA ALA A 614 32.65 -9.27 -10.22
C ALA A 614 33.45 -9.35 -8.89
N GLN A 615 33.09 -10.30 -8.02
CA GLN A 615 33.86 -10.79 -6.87
C GLN A 615 34.84 -11.92 -7.31
#